data_5764067a3c1c7d464ec33d0d88240510
#
_entry.id   5764067a3c1c7d464ec33d0d88240510
#
_cell.length_a   1.000
_cell.length_b   1.000
_cell.length_c   1.000
_cell.angle_alpha   90.00
_cell.angle_beta   90.00
_cell.angle_gamma   90.00
#
_symmetry.space_group_name_H-M   'P 1'
#
loop_
_entity.id
_entity.type
_entity.pdbx_description
1 polymer ?
#
loop_
_entity_poly.entity_id
_entity_poly.type
_entity_poly.pdbx_seq_one_letter_code
_entity_poly.pdbx_strand_id
1 'polypeptide(L)'
;TCLITNGRPHIQFEGKIVGLPVQSPWVDVRSIGAGGGSIAYLDDGGLIRSGPQSSGAVPGPACYGRNGKQPTTTDAAFFLGMLGEGKLASGLQLNKSLAEEAINSVGEKINLSAYETAKGILKISSANMADAIREITIEQGIDPRELKLLAFGGAGPLMSNLIAQELDIKEIIVPPYAGNFSAWGLLGADLLQMNARTKILRLSDETIKECNVILDELFIELQKRQKIDFDSSSQLKEIALDMRWMGQEHTITLKLDNEKNGKITLSSDELKDLFMQEYLRTFGSKLDTVVEIVSTRASLRVPLPRKSETGNIREEDIEIS
;
A
#
# COMPACT_ATOMS: atom_id res chain seq x y z
N THR A 1 3.16 3.44 -0.26
CA THR A 1 2.28 3.54 -1.44
C THR A 1 1.70 2.17 -1.77
N CYS A 2 0.50 2.10 -2.33
CA CYS A 2 -0.21 0.88 -2.68
C CYS A 2 -1.08 1.16 -3.91
N LEU A 3 -1.15 0.20 -4.82
CA LEU A 3 -2.06 0.25 -5.97
C LEU A 3 -3.43 -0.32 -5.59
N ILE A 4 -4.50 0.37 -5.98
CA ILE A 4 -5.88 -0.06 -5.80
C ILE A 4 -6.53 -0.16 -7.18
N THR A 5 -7.01 -1.34 -7.56
CA THR A 5 -7.72 -1.58 -8.81
C THR A 5 -9.07 -2.21 -8.51
N ASN A 6 -10.12 -1.75 -9.18
CA ASN A 6 -11.50 -2.25 -8.96
C ASN A 6 -11.94 -2.22 -7.49
N GLY A 7 -11.52 -1.18 -6.74
CA GLY A 7 -11.85 -0.98 -5.33
C GLY A 7 -11.13 -1.94 -4.36
N ARG A 8 -10.12 -2.68 -4.82
CA ARG A 8 -9.35 -3.64 -4.00
C ARG A 8 -7.85 -3.33 -4.06
N PRO A 9 -7.12 -3.38 -2.93
CA PRO A 9 -5.67 -3.29 -2.94
C PRO A 9 -5.07 -4.52 -3.61
N HIS A 10 -3.91 -4.33 -4.24
CA HIS A 10 -3.14 -5.44 -4.78
C HIS A 10 -2.61 -6.32 -3.63
N ILE A 11 -2.83 -7.65 -3.74
CA ILE A 11 -2.39 -8.65 -2.75
C ILE A 11 -1.28 -9.48 -3.37
N GLN A 12 -0.14 -9.54 -2.70
CA GLN A 12 0.94 -10.46 -3.02
C GLN A 12 0.84 -11.69 -2.12
N PHE A 13 1.10 -12.88 -2.67
CA PHE A 13 1.08 -14.15 -1.93
C PHE A 13 2.47 -14.70 -1.67
N GLU A 14 3.47 -14.18 -2.37
CA GLU A 14 4.88 -14.54 -2.23
C GLU A 14 5.73 -13.28 -2.22
N GLY A 15 6.80 -13.28 -1.47
CA GLY A 15 7.73 -12.17 -1.45
C GLY A 15 8.89 -12.38 -0.48
N LYS A 16 9.63 -11.32 -0.20
CA LYS A 16 10.76 -11.36 0.73
C LYS A 16 10.62 -10.24 1.75
N ILE A 17 10.75 -10.57 3.02
CA ILE A 17 10.89 -9.59 4.11
C ILE A 17 12.31 -9.73 4.66
N VAL A 18 13.10 -8.66 4.57
CA VAL A 18 14.51 -8.63 4.98
C VAL A 18 15.32 -9.79 4.33
N GLY A 19 15.02 -10.09 3.05
CA GLY A 19 15.69 -11.16 2.30
C GLY A 19 15.17 -12.57 2.55
N LEU A 20 14.29 -12.77 3.55
CA LEU A 20 13.69 -14.06 3.85
C LEU A 20 12.41 -14.26 3.03
N PRO A 21 12.23 -15.43 2.39
CA PRO A 21 11.00 -15.71 1.64
C PRO A 21 9.80 -15.81 2.58
N VAL A 22 8.72 -15.16 2.22
CA VAL A 22 7.45 -15.22 2.94
C VAL A 22 6.36 -15.65 1.99
N GLN A 23 5.65 -16.71 2.36
CA GLN A 23 4.51 -17.26 1.61
C GLN A 23 3.21 -17.02 2.37
N SER A 24 2.91 -15.75 2.62
CA SER A 24 1.67 -15.33 3.28
C SER A 24 1.10 -14.15 2.49
N PRO A 25 -0.22 -14.08 2.29
CA PRO A 25 -0.80 -12.95 1.59
C PRO A 25 -0.63 -11.67 2.40
N TRP A 26 -0.17 -10.62 1.74
CA TRP A 26 -0.13 -9.27 2.28
C TRP A 26 -0.55 -8.25 1.23
N VAL A 27 -0.99 -7.09 1.70
CA VAL A 27 -1.22 -5.95 0.80
C VAL A 27 0.13 -5.45 0.29
N ASP A 28 0.27 -5.30 -1.04
CA ASP A 28 1.49 -4.74 -1.65
C ASP A 28 1.63 -3.25 -1.32
N VAL A 29 2.13 -2.99 -0.11
CA VAL A 29 2.45 -1.64 0.37
C VAL A 29 3.95 -1.44 0.29
N ARG A 30 4.38 -0.50 -0.56
CA ARG A 30 5.80 -0.15 -0.69
C ARG A 30 6.12 1.12 0.09
N SER A 31 7.16 1.03 0.89
CA SER A 31 7.70 2.13 1.69
C SER A 31 9.09 2.51 1.16
N ILE A 32 9.31 3.78 0.91
CA ILE A 32 10.55 4.28 0.28
C ILE A 32 11.39 5.17 1.20
N GLY A 33 11.05 5.27 2.46
CA GLY A 33 11.75 6.16 3.38
C GLY A 33 11.65 7.65 2.98
N ALA A 34 10.57 8.05 2.30
CA ALA A 34 10.32 9.44 1.94
C ALA A 34 9.08 9.96 2.67
N GLY A 35 9.20 11.12 3.30
CA GLY A 35 8.13 11.76 4.05
C GLY A 35 8.54 13.12 4.59
N GLY A 36 7.71 13.72 5.43
CA GLY A 36 7.99 15.05 5.99
C GLY A 36 9.27 15.13 6.81
N GLY A 37 9.64 14.04 7.51
CA GLY A 37 10.87 13.96 8.30
C GLY A 37 12.13 13.58 7.51
N SER A 38 12.05 13.36 6.20
CA SER A 38 13.21 13.01 5.38
C SER A 38 14.26 14.13 5.44
N ILE A 39 15.47 13.76 5.85
CA ILE A 39 16.58 14.69 6.00
C ILE A 39 17.16 15.02 4.63
N ALA A 40 17.37 16.32 4.38
CA ALA A 40 18.10 16.76 3.21
C ALA A 40 19.57 16.99 3.54
N TYR A 41 20.44 16.54 2.63
CA TYR A 41 21.89 16.63 2.78
C TYR A 41 22.59 16.72 1.42
N LEU A 42 23.88 17.02 1.42
CA LEU A 42 24.72 16.92 0.22
C LEU A 42 25.41 15.56 0.20
N ASP A 43 25.36 14.90 -0.94
CA ASP A 43 26.18 13.70 -1.16
C ASP A 43 27.64 14.06 -1.45
N ASP A 44 28.50 13.05 -1.62
CA ASP A 44 29.94 13.24 -1.90
C ASP A 44 30.21 14.01 -3.20
N GLY A 45 29.24 14.05 -4.12
CA GLY A 45 29.30 14.84 -5.36
C GLY A 45 28.77 16.26 -5.22
N GLY A 46 28.33 16.68 -4.02
CA GLY A 46 27.76 18.00 -3.77
C GLY A 46 26.32 18.17 -4.28
N LEU A 47 25.61 17.08 -4.56
CA LEU A 47 24.22 17.13 -4.96
C LEU A 47 23.28 17.01 -3.75
N ILE A 48 22.20 17.79 -3.77
CA ILE A 48 21.17 17.68 -2.73
C ILE A 48 20.50 16.32 -2.83
N ARG A 49 20.36 15.63 -1.69
CA ARG A 49 19.58 14.41 -1.51
C ARG A 49 18.50 14.63 -0.45
N SER A 50 17.43 13.84 -0.50
CA SER A 50 16.36 13.84 0.50
C SER A 50 16.02 12.40 0.88
N GLY A 51 16.21 12.06 2.17
CA GLY A 51 16.06 10.70 2.65
C GLY A 51 17.18 9.74 2.20
N PRO A 52 17.09 8.44 2.47
CA PRO A 52 16.02 7.77 3.21
C PRO A 52 16.05 8.03 4.74
N GLN A 53 17.10 8.67 5.26
CA GLN A 53 17.24 9.00 6.68
C GLN A 53 16.13 9.97 7.09
N SER A 54 15.57 9.73 8.28
CA SER A 54 14.52 10.57 8.86
C SER A 54 14.98 11.18 10.17
N SER A 55 14.60 12.42 10.40
CA SER A 55 14.77 13.07 11.70
C SER A 55 13.89 12.47 12.80
N GLY A 56 12.97 11.58 12.44
CA GLY A 56 12.03 10.93 13.36
C GLY A 56 11.10 11.94 14.05
N ALA A 57 10.56 11.55 15.19
CA ALA A 57 9.74 12.41 16.03
C ALA A 57 10.56 13.26 17.01
N VAL A 58 11.74 12.75 17.40
CA VAL A 58 12.70 13.41 18.29
C VAL A 58 14.10 13.20 17.72
N PRO A 59 14.83 14.27 17.38
CA PRO A 59 14.45 15.68 17.54
C PRO A 59 13.35 16.14 16.57
N GLY A 60 13.11 15.46 15.45
CA GLY A 60 12.21 15.87 14.40
C GLY A 60 12.75 16.98 13.51
N PRO A 61 11.92 17.54 12.60
CA PRO A 61 12.23 18.71 11.80
C PRO A 61 12.76 19.89 12.62
N ALA A 62 13.67 20.68 12.07
CA ALA A 62 14.25 21.83 12.77
C ALA A 62 13.19 22.84 13.21
N CYS A 63 12.17 23.07 12.37
CA CYS A 63 11.05 23.97 12.68
C CYS A 63 10.22 23.54 13.90
N TYR A 64 10.36 22.31 14.40
CA TYR A 64 9.67 21.84 15.61
C TYR A 64 10.29 22.41 16.91
N GLY A 65 11.48 23.02 16.85
CA GLY A 65 12.13 23.61 18.02
C GLY A 65 12.57 22.59 19.08
N ARG A 66 12.79 21.34 18.68
CA ARG A 66 13.20 20.22 19.57
C ARG A 66 14.65 19.81 19.36
N ASN A 67 15.52 20.78 19.06
CA ASN A 67 16.95 20.60 18.78
C ASN A 67 17.27 19.85 17.47
N GLY A 68 16.33 19.72 16.53
CA GLY A 68 16.60 19.33 15.15
C GLY A 68 17.45 20.40 14.48
N LYS A 69 18.52 19.99 13.77
CA LYS A 69 19.44 20.93 13.09
C LYS A 69 19.56 20.65 11.60
N GLN A 70 19.21 19.46 11.17
CA GLN A 70 19.27 19.09 9.77
C GLN A 70 17.95 19.49 9.08
N PRO A 71 18.03 20.08 7.86
CA PRO A 71 16.82 20.44 7.13
C PRO A 71 16.05 19.17 6.70
N THR A 72 14.73 19.26 6.74
CA THR A 72 13.84 18.18 6.32
C THR A 72 12.88 18.66 5.25
N THR A 73 12.16 17.73 4.64
CA THR A 73 11.04 18.05 3.71
C THR A 73 10.01 18.96 4.38
N THR A 74 9.72 18.74 5.69
CA THR A 74 8.80 19.62 6.46
C THR A 74 9.35 21.03 6.61
N ASP A 75 10.64 21.18 6.91
CA ASP A 75 11.27 22.50 7.03
C ASP A 75 11.18 23.27 5.71
N ALA A 76 11.49 22.60 4.60
CA ALA A 76 11.39 23.19 3.25
C ALA A 76 9.96 23.60 2.91
N ALA A 77 8.98 22.76 3.16
CA ALA A 77 7.56 23.05 2.91
C ALA A 77 7.04 24.19 3.79
N PHE A 78 7.44 24.23 5.06
CA PHE A 78 7.07 25.30 5.98
C PHE A 78 7.73 26.64 5.60
N PHE A 79 9.02 26.64 5.28
CA PHE A 79 9.73 27.83 4.84
C PHE A 79 9.12 28.47 3.59
N LEU A 80 8.69 27.63 2.64
CA LEU A 80 8.01 28.06 1.39
C LEU A 80 6.53 28.42 1.57
N GLY A 81 5.98 28.33 2.78
CA GLY A 81 4.60 28.72 3.07
C GLY A 81 3.55 27.67 2.69
N MET A 82 3.93 26.43 2.35
CA MET A 82 2.98 25.34 2.11
C MET A 82 2.31 24.83 3.40
N LEU A 83 2.93 25.09 4.54
CA LEU A 83 2.34 24.93 5.87
C LEU A 83 2.10 26.29 6.47
N GLY A 84 0.90 26.53 7.01
CA GLY A 84 0.55 27.79 7.64
C GLY A 84 1.39 28.13 8.87
N GLU A 85 1.56 29.42 9.14
CA GLU A 85 2.18 29.91 10.36
C GLU A 85 1.18 29.71 11.50
N GLY A 86 1.39 28.71 12.34
CA GLY A 86 0.49 28.42 13.43
C GLY A 86 0.86 27.15 14.18
N LYS A 87 -0.07 26.67 14.97
CA LYS A 87 0.08 25.42 15.70
C LYS A 87 -0.40 24.26 14.84
N LEU A 88 0.40 23.20 14.76
CA LEU A 88 -0.08 21.93 14.24
C LEU A 88 -1.25 21.41 15.09
N ALA A 89 -2.02 20.47 14.56
CA ALA A 89 -3.13 19.83 15.30
C ALA A 89 -2.69 19.24 16.65
N SER A 90 -1.41 18.89 16.80
CA SER A 90 -0.78 18.47 18.06
C SER A 90 -0.53 19.61 19.06
N GLY A 91 -0.85 20.86 18.71
CA GLY A 91 -0.53 22.04 19.51
C GLY A 91 0.91 22.55 19.39
N LEU A 92 1.75 21.90 18.58
CA LEU A 92 3.15 22.27 18.37
C LEU A 92 3.24 23.55 17.52
N GLN A 93 3.91 24.57 18.07
CA GLN A 93 4.20 25.81 17.35
C GLN A 93 5.43 25.63 16.45
N LEU A 94 5.29 25.97 15.18
CA LEU A 94 6.40 25.91 14.22
C LEU A 94 7.26 27.19 14.28
N ASN A 95 8.56 27.03 14.09
CA ASN A 95 9.55 28.12 14.09
C ASN A 95 10.22 28.26 12.72
N LYS A 96 9.92 29.35 12.00
CA LYS A 96 10.40 29.60 10.64
C LYS A 96 11.90 29.88 10.60
N SER A 97 12.42 30.58 11.59
CA SER A 97 13.86 30.90 11.63
C SER A 97 14.72 29.66 11.78
N LEU A 98 14.27 28.67 12.57
CA LEU A 98 14.99 27.39 12.70
C LEU A 98 14.93 26.57 11.40
N ALA A 99 13.82 26.63 10.66
CA ALA A 99 13.75 26.01 9.34
C ALA A 99 14.72 26.65 8.36
N GLU A 100 14.75 27.98 8.33
CA GLU A 100 15.66 28.76 7.45
C GLU A 100 17.12 28.48 7.77
N GLU A 101 17.50 28.50 9.05
CA GLU A 101 18.87 28.18 9.50
C GLU A 101 19.28 26.77 9.05
N ALA A 102 18.43 25.79 9.25
CA ALA A 102 18.69 24.42 8.83
C ALA A 102 18.86 24.32 7.30
N ILE A 103 18.00 24.97 6.51
CA ILE A 103 18.05 24.96 5.04
C ILE A 103 19.34 25.64 4.55
N ASN A 104 19.72 26.78 5.15
CA ASN A 104 20.93 27.50 4.82
C ASN A 104 22.20 26.67 5.09
N SER A 105 22.19 25.81 6.12
CA SER A 105 23.35 24.93 6.43
C SER A 105 23.75 24.00 5.27
N VAL A 106 22.82 23.74 4.36
CA VAL A 106 23.02 22.96 3.13
C VAL A 106 23.24 23.87 1.93
N GLY A 107 22.38 24.89 1.76
CA GLY A 107 22.40 25.78 0.59
C GLY A 107 23.70 26.59 0.45
N GLU A 108 24.22 27.13 1.53
CA GLU A 108 25.47 27.94 1.53
C GLU A 108 26.68 27.16 0.99
N LYS A 109 26.75 25.85 1.23
CA LYS A 109 27.84 24.99 0.75
C LYS A 109 27.87 24.83 -0.76
N ILE A 110 26.77 25.12 -1.43
CA ILE A 110 26.60 25.00 -2.89
C ILE A 110 26.17 26.33 -3.53
N ASN A 111 26.32 27.43 -2.81
CA ASN A 111 26.00 28.79 -3.24
C ASN A 111 24.55 28.98 -3.68
N LEU A 112 23.60 28.31 -3.01
CA LEU A 112 22.16 28.48 -3.21
C LEU A 112 21.53 29.25 -2.05
N SER A 113 20.54 30.08 -2.37
CA SER A 113 19.70 30.74 -1.36
C SER A 113 18.86 29.74 -0.61
N ALA A 114 18.35 30.09 0.58
CA ALA A 114 17.39 29.26 1.33
C ALA A 114 16.16 28.89 0.47
N TYR A 115 15.67 29.82 -0.34
CA TYR A 115 14.51 29.62 -1.21
C TYR A 115 14.80 28.56 -2.28
N GLU A 116 15.93 28.67 -3.00
CA GLU A 116 16.33 27.71 -4.03
C GLU A 116 16.60 26.33 -3.44
N THR A 117 17.26 26.28 -2.27
CA THR A 117 17.55 25.05 -1.53
C THR A 117 16.25 24.36 -1.10
N ALA A 118 15.30 25.09 -0.52
CA ALA A 118 14.01 24.56 -0.12
C ALA A 118 13.21 23.99 -1.31
N LYS A 119 13.18 24.73 -2.44
CA LYS A 119 12.57 24.22 -3.70
C LYS A 119 13.26 22.96 -4.19
N GLY A 120 14.59 22.91 -4.14
CA GLY A 120 15.36 21.73 -4.52
C GLY A 120 15.02 20.52 -3.65
N ILE A 121 14.93 20.69 -2.34
CA ILE A 121 14.55 19.63 -1.39
C ILE A 121 13.16 19.07 -1.73
N LEU A 122 12.16 19.93 -1.95
CA LEU A 122 10.81 19.49 -2.29
C LEU A 122 10.75 18.77 -3.64
N LYS A 123 11.46 19.29 -4.65
CA LYS A 123 11.53 18.69 -5.97
C LYS A 123 12.13 17.27 -5.92
N ILE A 124 13.22 17.08 -5.17
CA ILE A 124 13.85 15.78 -5.01
C ILE A 124 12.94 14.83 -4.23
N SER A 125 12.31 15.32 -3.15
CA SER A 125 11.38 14.52 -2.35
C SER A 125 10.18 14.05 -3.19
N SER A 126 9.58 14.94 -4.00
CA SER A 126 8.45 14.59 -4.86
C SER A 126 8.85 13.61 -5.96
N ALA A 127 10.02 13.77 -6.58
CA ALA A 127 10.54 12.85 -7.58
C ALA A 127 10.74 11.44 -7.01
N ASN A 128 11.37 11.33 -5.82
CA ASN A 128 11.56 10.04 -5.14
C ASN A 128 10.21 9.35 -4.85
N MET A 129 9.19 10.12 -4.43
CA MET A 129 7.85 9.58 -4.19
C MET A 129 7.16 9.17 -5.49
N ALA A 130 7.31 9.96 -6.55
CA ALA A 130 6.78 9.65 -7.87
C ALA A 130 7.40 8.39 -8.47
N ASP A 131 8.71 8.19 -8.31
CA ASP A 131 9.40 7.00 -8.80
C ASP A 131 8.89 5.72 -8.15
N ALA A 132 8.58 5.74 -6.86
CA ALA A 132 7.96 4.60 -6.18
C ALA A 132 6.54 4.27 -6.71
N ILE A 133 5.79 5.29 -7.13
CA ILE A 133 4.48 5.08 -7.76
C ILE A 133 4.66 4.52 -9.17
N ARG A 134 5.61 5.04 -9.94
CA ARG A 134 5.96 4.51 -11.28
C ARG A 134 6.36 3.04 -11.20
N GLU A 135 7.22 2.68 -10.26
CA GLU A 135 7.66 1.29 -10.08
C GLU A 135 6.47 0.34 -9.90
N ILE A 136 5.58 0.62 -8.94
CA ILE A 136 4.40 -0.22 -8.68
C ILE A 136 3.47 -0.29 -9.90
N THR A 137 3.25 0.83 -10.58
CA THR A 137 2.29 0.88 -11.69
C THR A 137 2.85 0.23 -12.94
N ILE A 138 4.13 0.46 -13.27
CA ILE A 138 4.81 -0.14 -14.43
C ILE A 138 4.90 -1.66 -14.27
N GLU A 139 5.24 -2.17 -13.09
CA GLU A 139 5.28 -3.61 -12.82
C GLU A 139 3.93 -4.29 -13.07
N GLN A 140 2.83 -3.57 -12.93
CA GLN A 140 1.47 -4.05 -13.20
C GLN A 140 0.97 -3.70 -14.61
N GLY A 141 1.81 -3.09 -15.45
CA GLY A 141 1.44 -2.66 -16.80
C GLY A 141 0.39 -1.54 -16.82
N ILE A 142 0.29 -0.75 -15.76
CA ILE A 142 -0.70 0.32 -15.60
C ILE A 142 -0.03 1.67 -15.81
N ASP A 143 -0.63 2.54 -16.63
CA ASP A 143 -0.19 3.91 -16.80
C ASP A 143 -0.65 4.77 -15.61
N PRO A 144 0.27 5.40 -14.84
CA PRO A 144 -0.10 6.22 -13.70
C PRO A 144 -1.00 7.41 -14.08
N ARG A 145 -0.98 7.88 -15.33
CA ARG A 145 -1.82 8.99 -15.82
C ARG A 145 -3.31 8.65 -15.86
N GLU A 146 -3.65 7.37 -15.88
CA GLU A 146 -5.03 6.87 -15.87
C GLU A 146 -5.57 6.70 -14.43
N LEU A 147 -4.72 6.90 -13.43
CA LEU A 147 -5.05 6.72 -12.03
C LEU A 147 -5.42 8.05 -11.35
N LYS A 148 -6.04 7.92 -10.18
CA LYS A 148 -6.25 9.03 -9.23
C LYS A 148 -5.31 8.86 -8.04
N LEU A 149 -4.73 9.95 -7.57
CA LEU A 149 -3.85 9.93 -6.40
C LEU A 149 -4.66 10.12 -5.12
N LEU A 150 -4.80 9.08 -4.31
CA LEU A 150 -5.37 9.18 -2.96
C LEU A 150 -4.26 9.57 -1.97
N ALA A 151 -4.31 10.79 -1.45
CA ALA A 151 -3.30 11.35 -0.57
C ALA A 151 -3.79 11.39 0.88
N PHE A 152 -3.07 10.69 1.78
CA PHE A 152 -3.38 10.67 3.21
C PHE A 152 -2.10 10.57 4.06
N GLY A 153 -2.24 10.63 5.39
CA GLY A 153 -1.14 10.76 6.32
C GLY A 153 -0.70 12.21 6.53
N GLY A 154 0.33 12.43 7.33
CA GLY A 154 0.79 13.78 7.69
C GLY A 154 1.38 14.57 6.51
N ALA A 155 2.22 13.94 5.69
CA ALA A 155 2.89 14.59 4.56
C ALA A 155 2.25 14.27 3.19
N GLY A 156 1.38 13.26 3.11
CA GLY A 156 0.75 12.85 1.86
C GLY A 156 0.02 14.00 1.16
N PRO A 157 -0.97 14.63 1.80
CA PRO A 157 -1.68 15.77 1.21
C PRO A 157 -0.77 16.94 0.85
N LEU A 158 0.25 17.22 1.68
CA LEU A 158 1.20 18.31 1.47
C LEU A 158 1.99 18.14 0.17
N MET A 159 2.40 16.91 -0.15
CA MET A 159 3.22 16.60 -1.32
C MET A 159 2.43 16.19 -2.55
N SER A 160 1.12 15.96 -2.41
CA SER A 160 0.28 15.34 -3.44
C SER A 160 0.27 16.08 -4.76
N ASN A 161 0.22 17.42 -4.74
CA ASN A 161 0.21 18.23 -5.96
C ASN A 161 1.53 18.12 -6.73
N LEU A 162 2.68 18.15 -6.03
CA LEU A 162 4.00 17.99 -6.63
C LEU A 162 4.17 16.60 -7.25
N ILE A 163 3.72 15.57 -6.54
CA ILE A 163 3.74 14.18 -7.02
C ILE A 163 2.84 14.01 -8.24
N ALA A 164 1.63 14.56 -8.20
CA ALA A 164 0.69 14.48 -9.33
C ALA A 164 1.23 15.17 -10.59
N GLN A 165 1.91 16.31 -10.43
CA GLN A 165 2.60 17.00 -11.54
C GLN A 165 3.72 16.14 -12.14
N GLU A 166 4.55 15.49 -11.32
CA GLU A 166 5.63 14.60 -11.78
C GLU A 166 5.12 13.36 -12.53
N LEU A 167 3.90 12.90 -12.21
CA LEU A 167 3.27 11.72 -12.80
C LEU A 167 2.24 12.03 -13.87
N ASP A 168 1.95 13.31 -14.11
CA ASP A 168 0.85 13.78 -14.97
C ASP A 168 -0.53 13.23 -14.57
N ILE A 169 -0.73 12.97 -13.26
CA ILE A 169 -2.00 12.57 -12.69
C ILE A 169 -2.92 13.80 -12.59
N LYS A 170 -4.15 13.65 -13.07
CA LYS A 170 -5.09 14.79 -13.19
C LYS A 170 -5.98 14.98 -11.96
N GLU A 171 -6.17 13.93 -11.17
CA GLU A 171 -7.07 13.97 -10.04
C GLU A 171 -6.38 13.56 -8.74
N ILE A 172 -6.52 14.39 -7.70
CA ILE A 172 -6.04 14.12 -6.36
C ILE A 172 -7.26 14.03 -5.44
N ILE A 173 -7.32 12.98 -4.64
CA ILE A 173 -8.35 12.76 -3.63
C ILE A 173 -7.69 12.90 -2.26
N VAL A 174 -8.17 13.84 -1.47
CA VAL A 174 -7.79 13.98 -0.06
C VAL A 174 -9.02 13.61 0.77
N PRO A 175 -8.99 12.44 1.46
CA PRO A 175 -10.15 11.99 2.21
C PRO A 175 -10.34 12.84 3.48
N PRO A 176 -11.55 12.87 4.04
CA PRO A 176 -11.78 13.40 5.38
C PRO A 176 -10.83 12.72 6.38
N TYR A 177 -10.34 13.46 7.36
CA TYR A 177 -9.38 12.96 8.35
C TYR A 177 -8.10 12.37 7.74
N ALA A 178 -7.62 12.93 6.64
CA ALA A 178 -6.45 12.42 5.92
C ALA A 178 -5.26 12.09 6.84
N GLY A 179 -4.99 12.91 7.86
CA GLY A 179 -3.92 12.67 8.83
C GLY A 179 -4.07 11.39 9.65
N ASN A 180 -5.30 10.93 9.89
CA ASN A 180 -5.66 9.75 10.67
C ASN A 180 -6.32 8.65 9.81
N PHE A 181 -6.26 8.77 8.50
CA PHE A 181 -6.98 7.89 7.57
C PHE A 181 -6.60 6.41 7.72
N SER A 182 -5.33 6.11 8.03
CA SER A 182 -4.89 4.74 8.31
C SER A 182 -5.59 4.15 9.55
N ALA A 183 -5.73 4.94 10.61
CA ALA A 183 -6.44 4.50 11.81
C ALA A 183 -7.94 4.34 11.54
N TRP A 184 -8.52 5.25 10.76
CA TRP A 184 -9.92 5.15 10.32
C TRP A 184 -10.15 3.89 9.47
N GLY A 185 -9.24 3.59 8.54
CA GLY A 185 -9.30 2.37 7.72
C GLY A 185 -9.23 1.09 8.57
N LEU A 186 -8.46 1.09 9.66
CA LEU A 186 -8.38 -0.05 10.57
C LEU A 186 -9.71 -0.34 11.27
N LEU A 187 -10.54 0.68 11.54
CA LEU A 187 -11.88 0.50 12.11
C LEU A 187 -12.85 -0.22 11.16
N GLY A 188 -12.56 -0.20 9.85
CA GLY A 188 -13.34 -0.89 8.83
C GLY A 188 -12.73 -2.22 8.36
N ALA A 189 -11.64 -2.67 8.98
CA ALA A 189 -10.98 -3.92 8.60
C ALA A 189 -11.77 -5.13 9.10
N ASP A 190 -11.99 -6.10 8.21
CA ASP A 190 -12.58 -7.38 8.58
C ASP A 190 -11.55 -8.25 9.31
N LEU A 191 -12.00 -9.17 10.13
CA LEU A 191 -11.13 -10.21 10.66
C LEU A 191 -10.96 -11.29 9.60
N LEU A 192 -9.70 -11.60 9.28
CA LEU A 192 -9.35 -12.61 8.29
C LEU A 192 -8.43 -13.64 8.93
N GLN A 193 -8.82 -14.91 8.86
CA GLN A 193 -7.97 -16.04 9.17
C GLN A 193 -7.78 -16.89 7.92
N MET A 194 -6.56 -17.35 7.68
CA MET A 194 -6.22 -18.13 6.51
C MET A 194 -5.38 -19.34 6.89
N ASN A 195 -5.57 -20.40 6.12
CA ASN A 195 -4.72 -21.59 6.16
C ASN A 195 -4.58 -22.16 4.75
N ALA A 196 -3.48 -22.85 4.49
CA ALA A 196 -3.22 -23.46 3.20
C ALA A 196 -2.59 -24.83 3.38
N ARG A 197 -2.82 -25.72 2.44
CA ARG A 197 -2.17 -27.03 2.39
C ARG A 197 -1.58 -27.24 1.00
N THR A 198 -0.29 -27.44 0.96
CA THR A 198 0.45 -27.75 -0.26
C THR A 198 0.33 -29.24 -0.55
N LYS A 199 -0.22 -29.56 -1.70
CA LYS A 199 -0.28 -30.89 -2.30
C LYS A 199 -0.35 -30.75 -3.80
N ILE A 200 0.69 -31.18 -4.50
CA ILE A 200 0.77 -31.06 -5.96
C ILE A 200 -0.11 -32.13 -6.60
N LEU A 201 -1.15 -31.70 -7.30
CA LEU A 201 -2.15 -32.54 -7.94
C LEU A 201 -2.33 -32.09 -9.38
N ARG A 202 -2.40 -33.05 -10.33
CA ARG A 202 -2.81 -32.73 -11.69
C ARG A 202 -4.30 -32.40 -11.72
N LEU A 203 -4.69 -31.33 -12.43
CA LEU A 203 -6.07 -30.89 -12.49
C LEU A 203 -6.95 -31.97 -13.17
N SER A 204 -7.95 -32.44 -12.45
CA SER A 204 -9.01 -33.34 -12.89
C SER A 204 -10.21 -33.24 -11.94
N ASP A 205 -11.36 -33.76 -12.31
CA ASP A 205 -12.55 -33.77 -11.45
C ASP A 205 -12.36 -34.60 -10.17
N GLU A 206 -11.49 -35.64 -10.23
CA GLU A 206 -11.12 -36.41 -9.03
C GLU A 206 -10.30 -35.60 -8.08
N THR A 207 -9.33 -34.85 -8.58
CA THR A 207 -8.45 -34.00 -7.73
C THR A 207 -9.21 -32.81 -7.16
N ILE A 208 -10.26 -32.33 -7.80
CA ILE A 208 -11.18 -31.33 -7.23
C ILE A 208 -11.92 -31.90 -6.01
N LYS A 209 -12.36 -33.14 -6.06
CA LYS A 209 -12.97 -33.82 -4.89
C LYS A 209 -11.97 -33.91 -3.74
N GLU A 210 -10.70 -34.22 -4.05
CA GLU A 210 -9.63 -34.25 -3.06
C GLU A 210 -9.36 -32.84 -2.47
N CYS A 211 -9.32 -31.80 -3.30
CA CYS A 211 -9.22 -30.43 -2.81
C CYS A 211 -10.39 -30.06 -1.88
N ASN A 212 -11.60 -30.52 -2.16
CA ASN A 212 -12.74 -30.29 -1.30
C ASN A 212 -12.63 -30.99 0.07
N VAL A 213 -11.99 -32.17 0.15
CA VAL A 213 -11.66 -32.81 1.43
C VAL A 213 -10.66 -31.97 2.20
N ILE A 214 -9.60 -31.49 1.52
CA ILE A 214 -8.59 -30.59 2.12
C ILE A 214 -9.25 -29.30 2.64
N LEU A 215 -10.17 -28.70 1.89
CA LEU A 215 -10.90 -27.51 2.31
C LEU A 215 -11.73 -27.75 3.58
N ASP A 216 -12.45 -28.87 3.66
CA ASP A 216 -13.21 -29.21 4.86
C ASP A 216 -12.29 -29.28 6.10
N GLU A 217 -11.11 -29.92 5.98
CA GLU A 217 -10.13 -30.00 7.05
C GLU A 217 -9.58 -28.62 7.43
N LEU A 218 -9.22 -27.81 6.43
CA LEU A 218 -8.69 -26.46 6.66
C LEU A 218 -9.72 -25.55 7.36
N PHE A 219 -11.00 -25.61 6.97
CA PHE A 219 -12.05 -24.85 7.64
C PHE A 219 -12.27 -25.30 9.09
N ILE A 220 -12.20 -26.61 9.37
CA ILE A 220 -12.26 -27.12 10.73
C ILE A 220 -11.06 -26.60 11.56
N GLU A 221 -9.85 -26.60 11.00
CA GLU A 221 -8.67 -26.08 11.66
C GLU A 221 -8.80 -24.58 11.94
N LEU A 222 -9.29 -23.79 10.97
CA LEU A 222 -9.50 -22.34 11.14
C LEU A 222 -10.53 -22.04 12.22
N GLN A 223 -11.64 -22.77 12.27
CA GLN A 223 -12.65 -22.64 13.32
C GLN A 223 -12.10 -22.95 14.71
N LYS A 224 -11.25 -23.99 14.85
CA LYS A 224 -10.59 -24.32 16.12
C LYS A 224 -9.60 -23.26 16.60
N ARG A 225 -8.94 -22.54 15.70
CA ARG A 225 -8.00 -21.47 16.03
C ARG A 225 -8.69 -20.16 16.42
N GLN A 226 -9.98 -20.04 16.16
CA GLN A 226 -10.73 -18.85 16.45
C GLN A 226 -10.85 -18.64 17.97
N LYS A 227 -10.24 -17.57 18.48
CA LYS A 227 -10.24 -17.23 19.91
C LYS A 227 -11.47 -16.40 20.34
N ILE A 228 -12.21 -15.87 19.38
CA ILE A 228 -13.37 -15.02 19.60
C ILE A 228 -14.57 -15.76 19.05
N ASP A 229 -15.61 -15.88 19.85
CA ASP A 229 -16.84 -16.53 19.44
C ASP A 229 -17.64 -15.54 18.57
N PHE A 230 -17.61 -15.76 17.27
CA PHE A 230 -18.43 -15.02 16.31
C PHE A 230 -19.60 -15.89 15.86
N ASP A 231 -20.75 -15.28 15.65
CA ASP A 231 -21.87 -15.98 15.04
C ASP A 231 -21.44 -16.61 13.70
N SER A 232 -21.60 -17.93 13.61
CA SER A 232 -21.22 -18.70 12.43
C SER A 232 -21.92 -18.21 11.15
N SER A 233 -23.09 -17.56 11.30
CA SER A 233 -23.86 -16.99 10.18
C SER A 233 -23.21 -15.76 9.57
N SER A 234 -22.33 -15.08 10.29
CA SER A 234 -21.60 -13.89 9.83
C SER A 234 -20.26 -14.21 9.16
N GLN A 235 -19.83 -15.49 9.17
CA GLN A 235 -18.55 -15.92 8.62
C GLN A 235 -18.66 -16.20 7.12
N LEU A 236 -17.81 -15.55 6.34
CA LEU A 236 -17.66 -15.80 4.92
C LEU A 236 -16.50 -16.76 4.67
N LYS A 237 -16.79 -17.86 3.97
CA LYS A 237 -15.78 -18.82 3.52
C LYS A 237 -15.27 -18.38 2.15
N GLU A 238 -13.97 -18.20 2.03
CA GLU A 238 -13.30 -17.86 0.77
C GLU A 238 -12.32 -18.97 0.42
N ILE A 239 -12.19 -19.27 -0.87
CA ILE A 239 -11.32 -20.32 -1.40
C ILE A 239 -10.37 -19.73 -2.43
N ALA A 240 -9.13 -20.21 -2.45
CA ALA A 240 -8.21 -19.97 -3.54
C ALA A 240 -7.38 -21.23 -3.84
N LEU A 241 -6.92 -21.34 -5.07
CA LEU A 241 -6.02 -22.40 -5.52
C LEU A 241 -4.75 -21.77 -6.06
N ASP A 242 -3.58 -22.23 -5.61
CA ASP A 242 -2.33 -21.92 -6.29
C ASP A 242 -2.16 -22.92 -7.42
N MET A 243 -2.15 -22.45 -8.65
CA MET A 243 -2.09 -23.26 -9.86
C MET A 243 -0.91 -22.88 -10.74
N ARG A 244 -0.39 -23.84 -11.48
CA ARG A 244 0.69 -23.63 -12.44
C ARG A 244 0.61 -24.58 -13.63
N TRP A 245 1.31 -24.26 -14.69
CA TRP A 245 1.60 -25.24 -15.70
C TRP A 245 2.64 -26.25 -15.19
N MET A 246 2.46 -27.51 -15.50
CA MET A 246 3.42 -28.57 -15.12
C MET A 246 4.83 -28.21 -15.57
N GLY A 247 5.79 -28.29 -14.63
CA GLY A 247 7.21 -27.95 -14.86
C GLY A 247 7.58 -26.50 -14.62
N GLN A 248 6.63 -25.63 -14.27
CA GLN A 248 6.94 -24.25 -13.83
C GLN A 248 7.15 -24.18 -12.31
N GLU A 249 7.99 -23.25 -11.87
CA GLU A 249 8.18 -22.96 -10.43
C GLU A 249 7.14 -21.99 -9.90
N HIS A 250 6.79 -20.98 -10.70
CA HIS A 250 5.84 -19.93 -10.29
C HIS A 250 4.39 -20.41 -10.35
N THR A 251 3.62 -20.00 -9.38
CA THR A 251 2.18 -20.26 -9.29
C THR A 251 1.40 -19.00 -9.49
N ILE A 252 0.15 -19.14 -9.96
CA ILE A 252 -0.87 -18.10 -9.91
C ILE A 252 -1.89 -18.51 -8.86
N THR A 253 -2.24 -17.59 -7.98
CA THR A 253 -3.32 -17.79 -7.02
C THR A 253 -4.66 -17.40 -7.64
N LEU A 254 -5.43 -18.41 -8.00
CA LEU A 254 -6.78 -18.26 -8.52
C LEU A 254 -7.78 -18.16 -7.36
N LYS A 255 -8.41 -16.98 -7.19
CA LYS A 255 -9.48 -16.80 -6.20
C LYS A 255 -10.81 -17.28 -6.79
N LEU A 256 -11.55 -18.06 -6.00
CA LEU A 256 -12.83 -18.61 -6.40
C LEU A 256 -13.97 -17.84 -5.70
N ASP A 257 -14.15 -16.57 -6.08
CA ASP A 257 -15.07 -15.62 -5.41
C ASP A 257 -16.55 -16.06 -5.47
N ASN A 258 -16.91 -16.88 -6.43
CA ASN A 258 -18.29 -17.39 -6.60
C ASN A 258 -18.59 -18.62 -5.73
N GLU A 259 -17.59 -19.24 -5.12
CA GLU A 259 -17.69 -20.47 -4.31
C GLU A 259 -17.94 -20.14 -2.82
N LYS A 260 -19.15 -19.63 -2.53
CA LYS A 260 -19.49 -19.08 -1.20
C LYS A 260 -19.62 -20.09 -0.08
N ASN A 261 -19.80 -21.38 -0.40
CA ASN A 261 -20.05 -22.43 0.60
C ASN A 261 -18.77 -23.11 1.13
N GLY A 262 -17.59 -22.63 0.71
CA GLY A 262 -16.32 -23.24 1.10
C GLY A 262 -16.00 -24.54 0.36
N LYS A 263 -16.60 -24.77 -0.80
CA LYS A 263 -16.36 -25.92 -1.69
C LYS A 263 -16.25 -25.47 -3.14
N ILE A 264 -15.41 -26.18 -3.89
CA ILE A 264 -15.27 -25.99 -5.33
C ILE A 264 -16.38 -26.78 -6.01
N THR A 265 -17.25 -26.10 -6.75
CA THR A 265 -18.32 -26.69 -7.54
C THR A 265 -18.02 -26.70 -9.04
N LEU A 266 -17.00 -25.94 -9.45
CA LEU A 266 -16.52 -25.87 -10.82
C LEU A 266 -15.90 -27.21 -11.25
N SER A 267 -16.09 -27.56 -12.53
CA SER A 267 -15.40 -28.67 -13.18
C SER A 267 -13.93 -28.37 -13.43
N SER A 268 -13.15 -29.39 -13.75
CA SER A 268 -11.73 -29.24 -14.12
C SER A 268 -11.54 -28.36 -15.37
N ASP A 269 -12.46 -28.43 -16.34
CA ASP A 269 -12.39 -27.59 -17.53
C ASP A 269 -12.68 -26.12 -17.21
N GLU A 270 -13.69 -25.82 -16.40
CA GLU A 270 -13.99 -24.44 -15.96
C GLU A 270 -12.86 -23.85 -15.15
N LEU A 271 -12.22 -24.62 -14.26
CA LEU A 271 -11.04 -24.16 -13.51
C LEU A 271 -9.84 -23.92 -14.42
N LYS A 272 -9.64 -24.78 -15.44
CA LYS A 272 -8.57 -24.60 -16.44
C LYS A 272 -8.78 -23.31 -17.23
N ASP A 273 -10.00 -23.02 -17.63
CA ASP A 273 -10.33 -21.80 -18.38
C ASP A 273 -10.10 -20.55 -17.54
N LEU A 274 -10.51 -20.53 -16.28
CA LEU A 274 -10.26 -19.44 -15.35
C LEU A 274 -8.75 -19.23 -15.13
N PHE A 275 -8.02 -20.33 -14.92
CA PHE A 275 -6.57 -20.27 -14.77
C PHE A 275 -5.88 -19.72 -16.04
N MET A 276 -6.30 -20.16 -17.23
CA MET A 276 -5.75 -19.67 -18.50
C MET A 276 -6.00 -18.17 -18.70
N GLN A 277 -7.19 -17.68 -18.35
CA GLN A 277 -7.50 -16.25 -18.43
C GLN A 277 -6.58 -15.43 -17.50
N GLU A 278 -6.42 -15.88 -16.25
CA GLU A 278 -5.58 -15.19 -15.28
C GLU A 278 -4.09 -15.29 -15.65
N TYR A 279 -3.66 -16.44 -16.19
CA TYR A 279 -2.31 -16.63 -16.68
C TYR A 279 -2.00 -15.70 -17.87
N LEU A 280 -2.91 -15.59 -18.82
CA LEU A 280 -2.78 -14.69 -19.97
C LEU A 280 -2.72 -13.22 -19.52
N ARG A 281 -3.54 -12.86 -18.54
CA ARG A 281 -3.53 -11.50 -17.96
C ARG A 281 -2.21 -11.17 -17.28
N THR A 282 -1.61 -12.15 -16.59
CA THR A 282 -0.38 -11.96 -15.79
C THR A 282 0.88 -12.00 -16.66
N PHE A 283 0.96 -12.94 -17.62
CA PHE A 283 2.18 -13.20 -18.39
C PHE A 283 2.08 -12.86 -19.88
N GLY A 284 0.92 -12.47 -20.37
CA GLY A 284 0.72 -12.08 -21.79
C GLY A 284 0.85 -13.22 -22.80
N SER A 285 1.03 -14.48 -22.36
CA SER A 285 1.22 -15.64 -23.22
C SER A 285 0.35 -16.81 -22.80
N LYS A 286 0.07 -17.73 -23.73
CA LYS A 286 -0.65 -18.97 -23.44
C LYS A 286 0.34 -20.14 -23.53
N LEU A 287 0.22 -21.08 -22.61
CA LEU A 287 0.86 -22.38 -22.68
C LEU A 287 -0.27 -23.42 -22.82
N ASP A 288 0.00 -24.51 -23.52
CA ASP A 288 -0.92 -25.65 -23.66
C ASP A 288 -0.24 -26.90 -23.14
N THR A 289 -0.28 -27.06 -21.82
CA THR A 289 0.26 -28.23 -21.13
C THR A 289 -0.65 -28.58 -19.95
N VAL A 290 -0.25 -29.56 -19.16
CA VAL A 290 -1.00 -29.99 -17.98
C VAL A 290 -0.99 -28.91 -16.92
N VAL A 291 -2.16 -28.65 -16.33
CA VAL A 291 -2.28 -27.75 -15.18
C VAL A 291 -2.14 -28.54 -13.88
N GLU A 292 -1.40 -28.00 -12.94
CA GLU A 292 -1.24 -28.52 -11.59
C GLU A 292 -1.84 -27.56 -10.57
N ILE A 293 -2.57 -28.11 -9.59
CA ILE A 293 -2.90 -27.44 -8.34
C ILE A 293 -1.73 -27.71 -7.39
N VAL A 294 -1.11 -26.65 -6.86
CA VAL A 294 0.04 -26.75 -5.95
C VAL A 294 -0.40 -26.63 -4.50
N SER A 295 -1.31 -25.69 -4.22
CA SER A 295 -1.84 -25.49 -2.87
C SER A 295 -3.34 -25.18 -2.92
N THR A 296 -4.04 -25.68 -1.92
CA THR A 296 -5.44 -25.35 -1.64
C THR A 296 -5.48 -24.41 -0.45
N ARG A 297 -6.14 -23.25 -0.59
CA ARG A 297 -6.24 -22.21 0.42
C ARG A 297 -7.66 -22.01 0.89
N ALA A 298 -7.85 -21.92 2.21
CA ALA A 298 -9.12 -21.61 2.85
C ALA A 298 -8.97 -20.34 3.69
N SER A 299 -9.96 -19.47 3.64
CA SER A 299 -10.03 -18.27 4.46
C SER A 299 -11.38 -18.13 5.12
N LEU A 300 -11.40 -17.72 6.37
CA LEU A 300 -12.60 -17.29 7.09
C LEU A 300 -12.51 -15.79 7.29
N ARG A 301 -13.46 -15.08 6.70
CA ARG A 301 -13.63 -13.64 6.87
C ARG A 301 -14.83 -13.36 7.73
N VAL A 302 -14.65 -12.54 8.76
CA VAL A 302 -15.74 -12.03 9.59
C VAL A 302 -15.84 -10.52 9.34
N PRO A 303 -16.87 -10.06 8.62
CA PRO A 303 -17.12 -8.65 8.46
C PRO A 303 -17.41 -8.01 9.81
N LEU A 304 -16.63 -6.99 10.19
CA LEU A 304 -16.91 -6.22 11.39
C LEU A 304 -17.97 -5.15 11.10
N PRO A 305 -18.85 -4.84 12.09
CA PRO A 305 -19.86 -3.82 11.91
C PRO A 305 -19.18 -2.46 11.62
N ARG A 306 -19.38 -1.96 10.42
CA ARG A 306 -18.90 -0.64 10.02
C ARG A 306 -19.83 0.41 10.59
N LYS A 307 -19.35 1.32 11.43
CA LYS A 307 -20.07 2.55 11.71
C LYS A 307 -20.02 3.38 10.43
N SER A 308 -21.12 3.43 9.71
CA SER A 308 -21.32 4.40 8.64
C SER A 308 -21.48 5.78 9.30
N GLU A 309 -20.39 6.47 9.55
CA GLU A 309 -20.44 7.91 9.72
C GLU A 309 -20.61 8.51 8.32
N THR A 310 -21.81 8.45 7.79
CA THR A 310 -22.30 9.44 6.86
C THR A 310 -22.52 10.72 7.65
N GLY A 311 -21.44 11.34 8.11
CA GLY A 311 -21.48 12.73 8.49
C GLY A 311 -21.81 13.48 7.20
N ASN A 312 -23.03 14.01 7.13
CA ASN A 312 -23.35 15.05 6.17
C ASN A 312 -22.34 16.18 6.42
N ILE A 313 -21.28 16.24 5.59
CA ILE A 313 -20.47 17.45 5.48
C ILE A 313 -21.45 18.46 4.90
N ARG A 314 -21.96 19.36 5.72
CA ARG A 314 -22.74 20.49 5.26
C ARG A 314 -21.78 21.34 4.44
N GLU A 315 -22.20 21.71 3.24
CA GLU A 315 -21.45 22.65 2.38
C GLU A 315 -21.18 24.01 3.07
N GLU A 316 -21.84 24.26 4.21
CA GLU A 316 -21.69 25.47 5.03
C GLU A 316 -20.40 25.51 5.88
N ASP A 317 -19.66 24.39 6.00
CA ASP A 317 -18.43 24.31 6.81
C ASP A 317 -17.14 24.61 6.04
N ILE A 318 -17.24 25.03 4.78
CA ILE A 318 -16.09 25.43 3.94
C ILE A 318 -16.05 26.97 3.88
N GLU A 319 -15.68 27.61 4.96
CA GLU A 319 -15.13 28.96 4.87
C GLU A 319 -13.67 28.86 4.40
N ILE A 320 -13.46 29.22 3.13
CA ILE A 320 -12.13 29.40 2.57
C ILE A 320 -11.65 30.78 3.05
N SER A 321 -10.79 30.80 4.07
CA SER A 321 -10.03 31.99 4.49
C SER A 321 -8.75 32.13 3.70
#